data_2783345cab40743328d05f2f0a935dae
#
_entry.id   2783345cab40743328d05f2f0a935dae
#
_cell.length_a   1.000
_cell.length_b   1.000
_cell.length_c   1.000
_cell.angle_alpha   90.00
_cell.angle_beta   90.00
_cell.angle_gamma   90.00
#
_symmetry.space_group_name_H-M   'P 1'
#
loop_
_entity.id
_entity.type
_entity.pdbx_description
1 polymer ?
#
loop_
_entity_poly.entity_id
_entity_poly.type
_entity_poly.pdbx_seq_one_letter_code
_entity_poly.pdbx_strand_id
1 'polypeptide(L)'
;MEKIIYSQEKMDAVKKYVQELIAIVHELEGDFPGRHFTLDGHLVGSIGEVMAAYYYGIELYTASTEIHDGEVNGRKVQIKISQQDNIVINHEPDYLIVLYLNKNGNIYEVYNGTGRLPWNTASKKASHNNRHMRVNKLLELDEDVPDSDRIEKQHYIEKMKPEYKNRK
;
A
#
# COMPACT_ATOMS: atom_id res chain seq x y z
N MET A 1 -18.17 -13.46 -0.19
CA MET A 1 -16.80 -13.81 -0.62
C MET A 1 -16.08 -14.38 0.59
N GLU A 2 -15.31 -15.44 0.38
CA GLU A 2 -14.56 -16.06 1.46
C GLU A 2 -13.43 -15.14 1.92
N LYS A 3 -13.20 -15.04 3.24
CA LYS A 3 -12.20 -14.19 3.85
C LYS A 3 -11.19 -15.03 4.62
N ILE A 4 -9.94 -14.56 4.66
CA ILE A 4 -8.89 -15.19 5.45
C ILE A 4 -8.62 -14.36 6.69
N ILE A 5 -8.65 -14.99 7.86
CA ILE A 5 -8.24 -14.41 9.13
C ILE A 5 -6.88 -15.00 9.50
N TYR A 6 -5.88 -14.16 9.62
CA TYR A 6 -4.54 -14.54 10.04
C TYR A 6 -4.40 -14.45 11.57
N SER A 7 -3.59 -15.34 12.16
CA SER A 7 -3.28 -15.24 13.59
C SER A 7 -2.47 -13.98 13.89
N GLN A 8 -2.66 -13.39 15.08
CA GLN A 8 -1.94 -12.19 15.53
C GLN A 8 -0.41 -12.41 15.48
N GLU A 9 0.08 -13.57 15.89
CA GLU A 9 1.51 -13.93 15.84
C GLU A 9 2.09 -13.80 14.42
N LYS A 10 1.38 -14.29 13.39
CA LYS A 10 1.81 -14.16 12.00
C LYS A 10 1.78 -12.72 11.52
N MET A 11 0.78 -11.96 11.97
CA MET A 11 0.64 -10.55 11.61
C MET A 11 1.76 -9.71 12.25
N ASP A 12 2.15 -9.98 13.50
CA ASP A 12 3.24 -9.29 14.18
C ASP A 12 4.61 -9.58 13.54
N ALA A 13 4.78 -10.79 13.02
CA ALA A 13 6.04 -11.21 12.39
C ALA A 13 6.26 -10.61 10.98
N VAL A 14 5.21 -10.22 10.27
CA VAL A 14 5.32 -9.80 8.86
C VAL A 14 6.26 -8.61 8.64
N LYS A 15 6.24 -7.63 9.53
CA LYS A 15 7.12 -6.45 9.45
C LYS A 15 8.61 -6.84 9.48
N LYS A 16 8.97 -7.78 10.35
CA LYS A 16 10.33 -8.32 10.45
C LYS A 16 10.74 -9.02 9.15
N TYR A 17 9.86 -9.87 8.61
CA TYR A 17 10.14 -10.58 7.35
C TYR A 17 10.35 -9.63 6.17
N VAL A 18 9.60 -8.55 6.09
CA VAL A 18 9.80 -7.53 5.05
C VAL A 18 11.17 -6.86 5.17
N GLN A 19 11.60 -6.53 6.40
CA GLN A 19 12.91 -5.92 6.64
C GLN A 19 14.06 -6.88 6.31
N GLU A 20 13.95 -8.16 6.69
CA GLU A 20 14.92 -9.21 6.35
C GLU A 20 15.02 -9.42 4.84
N LEU A 21 13.89 -9.44 4.13
CA LEU A 21 13.85 -9.55 2.68
C LEU A 21 14.58 -8.38 1.99
N ILE A 22 14.35 -7.16 2.44
CA ILE A 22 15.04 -5.97 1.91
C ILE A 22 16.53 -6.02 2.21
N ALA A 23 16.96 -6.49 3.39
CA ALA A 23 18.36 -6.65 3.73
C ALA A 23 19.05 -7.63 2.77
N ILE A 24 18.43 -8.77 2.46
CA ILE A 24 18.93 -9.74 1.47
C ILE A 24 19.07 -9.11 0.08
N VAL A 25 18.10 -8.30 -0.35
CA VAL A 25 18.21 -7.57 -1.64
C VAL A 25 19.44 -6.66 -1.66
N HIS A 26 19.72 -5.93 -0.58
CA HIS A 26 20.89 -5.06 -0.48
C HIS A 26 22.21 -5.85 -0.52
N GLU A 27 22.28 -7.02 0.13
CA GLU A 27 23.46 -7.90 0.06
C GLU A 27 23.70 -8.37 -1.38
N LEU A 28 22.63 -8.83 -2.07
CA LEU A 28 22.72 -9.25 -3.46
C LEU A 28 23.19 -8.12 -4.40
N GLU A 29 22.68 -6.90 -4.23
CA GLU A 29 23.11 -5.74 -5.01
C GLU A 29 24.56 -5.33 -4.72
N GLY A 30 25.04 -5.53 -3.49
CA GLY A 30 26.43 -5.33 -3.10
C GLY A 30 27.37 -6.35 -3.71
N ASP A 31 26.99 -7.62 -3.72
CA ASP A 31 27.80 -8.74 -4.23
C ASP A 31 27.85 -8.77 -5.77
N PHE A 32 26.81 -8.25 -6.43
CA PHE A 32 26.68 -8.26 -7.89
C PHE A 32 26.53 -6.85 -8.48
N PRO A 33 27.59 -6.01 -8.50
CA PRO A 33 27.53 -4.65 -9.00
C PRO A 33 26.97 -4.56 -10.43
N GLY A 34 26.07 -3.62 -10.67
CA GLY A 34 25.41 -3.42 -11.97
C GLY A 34 24.20 -4.34 -12.21
N ARG A 35 23.82 -5.17 -11.25
CA ARG A 35 22.55 -5.89 -11.24
C ARG A 35 21.57 -5.20 -10.29
N HIS A 36 20.27 -5.33 -10.60
CA HIS A 36 19.18 -4.83 -9.75
C HIS A 36 18.30 -6.00 -9.34
N PHE A 37 18.11 -6.15 -8.04
CA PHE A 37 17.27 -7.19 -7.44
C PHE A 37 15.98 -6.55 -6.90
N THR A 38 15.17 -6.02 -7.81
CA THR A 38 13.91 -5.37 -7.44
C THR A 38 12.85 -6.39 -7.02
N LEU A 39 12.16 -6.10 -5.93
CA LEU A 39 10.92 -6.79 -5.60
C LEU A 39 9.87 -6.34 -6.61
N ASP A 40 9.34 -7.25 -7.41
CA ASP A 40 8.37 -6.93 -8.44
C ASP A 40 6.91 -6.94 -7.93
N GLY A 41 5.96 -6.61 -8.82
CA GLY A 41 4.61 -6.22 -8.48
C GLY A 41 3.82 -7.20 -7.61
N HIS A 42 3.89 -8.52 -7.85
CA HIS A 42 3.11 -9.50 -7.08
C HIS A 42 3.57 -9.61 -5.63
N LEU A 43 4.87 -9.67 -5.39
CA LEU A 43 5.42 -9.78 -4.05
C LEU A 43 5.13 -8.50 -3.24
N VAL A 44 5.42 -7.34 -3.82
CA VAL A 44 5.17 -6.05 -3.16
C VAL A 44 3.68 -5.83 -2.92
N GLY A 45 2.82 -6.21 -3.89
CA GLY A 45 1.37 -6.15 -3.73
C GLY A 45 0.88 -6.96 -2.54
N SER A 46 1.30 -8.23 -2.45
CA SER A 46 0.93 -9.13 -1.34
C SER A 46 1.45 -8.62 0.02
N ILE A 47 2.66 -8.04 0.05
CA ILE A 47 3.17 -7.37 1.25
C ILE A 47 2.24 -6.21 1.66
N GLY A 48 1.82 -5.38 0.70
CA GLY A 48 0.90 -4.27 0.95
C GLY A 48 -0.43 -4.71 1.52
N GLU A 49 -1.03 -5.77 0.96
CA GLU A 49 -2.29 -6.33 1.44
C GLU A 49 -2.18 -6.84 2.88
N VAL A 50 -1.17 -7.66 3.18
CA VAL A 50 -0.96 -8.20 4.53
C VAL A 50 -0.65 -7.10 5.53
N MET A 51 0.16 -6.11 5.16
CA MET A 51 0.47 -4.97 6.04
C MET A 51 -0.75 -4.07 6.27
N ALA A 52 -1.59 -3.85 5.26
CA ALA A 52 -2.84 -3.13 5.45
C ALA A 52 -3.80 -3.89 6.37
N ALA A 53 -3.90 -5.23 6.22
CA ALA A 53 -4.66 -6.07 7.15
C ALA A 53 -4.16 -5.91 8.59
N TYR A 54 -2.85 -5.89 8.81
CA TYR A 54 -2.25 -5.66 10.13
C TYR A 54 -2.57 -4.27 10.69
N TYR A 55 -2.37 -3.21 9.90
CA TYR A 55 -2.53 -1.85 10.42
C TYR A 55 -3.98 -1.42 10.62
N TYR A 56 -4.91 -1.92 9.79
CA TYR A 56 -6.29 -1.43 9.73
C TYR A 56 -7.33 -2.49 10.05
N GLY A 57 -6.93 -3.74 10.32
CA GLY A 57 -7.87 -4.83 10.59
C GLY A 57 -8.71 -5.24 9.38
N ILE A 58 -8.19 -5.03 8.16
CA ILE A 58 -8.88 -5.40 6.94
C ILE A 58 -8.91 -6.92 6.80
N GLU A 59 -10.09 -7.48 6.62
CA GLU A 59 -10.27 -8.89 6.27
C GLU A 59 -10.08 -9.05 4.76
N LEU A 60 -8.97 -9.67 4.36
CA LEU A 60 -8.61 -9.86 2.95
C LEU A 60 -9.51 -10.89 2.28
N TYR A 61 -9.84 -10.68 1.02
CA TYR A 61 -10.54 -11.64 0.21
C TYR A 61 -9.60 -12.76 -0.25
N THR A 62 -10.12 -14.00 -0.39
CA THR A 62 -9.33 -15.19 -0.81
C THR A 62 -8.99 -15.19 -2.29
N ALA A 63 -9.78 -14.51 -3.09
CA ALA A 63 -9.58 -14.38 -4.53
C ALA A 63 -9.46 -12.90 -4.90
N SER A 64 -8.55 -12.59 -5.81
CA SER A 64 -8.46 -11.27 -6.39
C SER A 64 -9.79 -10.86 -6.99
N THR A 65 -10.33 -9.76 -6.52
CA THR A 65 -11.47 -9.11 -7.15
C THR A 65 -10.98 -8.01 -8.08
N GLU A 66 -11.84 -7.57 -8.98
CA GLU A 66 -11.44 -6.56 -9.96
C GLU A 66 -11.13 -5.20 -9.31
N ILE A 67 -11.73 -4.89 -8.16
CA ILE A 67 -11.68 -3.55 -7.56
C ILE A 67 -11.13 -3.57 -6.12
N HIS A 68 -11.61 -4.47 -5.25
CA HIS A 68 -11.33 -4.42 -3.82
C HIS A 68 -10.55 -5.64 -3.34
N ASP A 69 -9.61 -5.43 -2.43
CA ASP A 69 -8.73 -6.47 -1.89
C ASP A 69 -9.25 -7.06 -0.57
N GLY A 70 -10.15 -6.34 0.09
CA GLY A 70 -10.75 -6.76 1.35
C GLY A 70 -11.82 -5.81 1.86
N GLU A 71 -12.26 -6.03 3.10
CA GLU A 71 -13.22 -5.13 3.77
C GLU A 71 -12.97 -5.03 5.27
N VAL A 72 -13.45 -3.95 5.88
CA VAL A 72 -13.47 -3.74 7.33
C VAL A 72 -14.72 -2.93 7.71
N ASN A 73 -15.46 -3.38 8.72
CA ASN A 73 -16.70 -2.71 9.18
C ASN A 73 -17.67 -2.38 8.03
N GLY A 74 -17.83 -3.29 7.06
CA GLY A 74 -18.70 -3.10 5.89
C GLY A 74 -18.16 -2.14 4.82
N ARG A 75 -16.93 -1.62 4.98
CA ARG A 75 -16.26 -0.76 4.01
C ARG A 75 -15.34 -1.59 3.14
N LYS A 76 -15.60 -1.64 1.83
CA LYS A 76 -14.75 -2.34 0.85
C LYS A 76 -13.54 -1.49 0.52
N VAL A 77 -12.36 -2.09 0.58
CA VAL A 77 -11.08 -1.38 0.49
C VAL A 77 -10.24 -1.92 -0.66
N GLN A 78 -9.73 -1.01 -1.51
CA GLN A 78 -8.62 -1.28 -2.39
C GLN A 78 -7.32 -0.90 -1.70
N ILE A 79 -6.31 -1.76 -1.80
CA ILE A 79 -5.00 -1.55 -1.20
C ILE A 79 -3.98 -1.34 -2.32
N LYS A 80 -3.16 -0.33 -2.19
CA LYS A 80 -2.01 -0.08 -3.06
C LYS A 80 -0.76 0.14 -2.22
N ILE A 81 0.35 -0.42 -2.67
CA ILE A 81 1.67 -0.16 -2.11
C ILE A 81 2.62 0.24 -3.22
N SER A 82 3.48 1.20 -2.97
CA SER A 82 4.48 1.66 -3.94
C SER A 82 5.86 1.75 -3.30
N GLN A 83 6.87 1.44 -4.08
CA GLN A 83 8.28 1.76 -3.81
C GLN A 83 8.74 2.97 -4.66
N GLN A 84 7.85 3.51 -5.48
CA GLN A 84 8.08 4.60 -6.43
C GLN A 84 7.18 5.79 -6.15
N ASP A 85 7.33 6.85 -6.94
CA ASP A 85 6.58 8.10 -6.78
C ASP A 85 5.15 8.09 -7.30
N ASN A 86 4.64 6.95 -7.75
CA ASN A 86 3.30 6.86 -8.32
C ASN A 86 2.59 5.54 -7.99
N ILE A 87 1.27 5.58 -8.10
CA ILE A 87 0.39 4.42 -8.13
C ILE A 87 -0.50 4.48 -9.38
N VAL A 88 -1.10 3.33 -9.70
CA VAL A 88 -2.11 3.20 -10.75
C VAL A 88 -3.40 2.69 -10.15
N ILE A 89 -4.51 3.36 -10.47
CA ILE A 89 -5.87 2.98 -10.08
C ILE A 89 -6.64 2.66 -11.36
N ASN A 90 -7.22 1.47 -11.43
CA ASN A 90 -7.91 1.00 -12.64
C ASN A 90 -9.43 1.18 -12.58
N HIS A 91 -9.99 1.22 -11.38
CA HIS A 91 -11.41 1.41 -11.07
C HIS A 91 -11.56 2.38 -9.90
N GLU A 92 -12.71 3.04 -9.77
CA GLU A 92 -13.03 3.85 -8.61
C GLU A 92 -13.34 2.92 -7.42
N PRO A 93 -12.50 2.86 -6.37
CA PRO A 93 -12.77 2.05 -5.21
C PRO A 93 -13.68 2.80 -4.21
N ASP A 94 -14.42 2.06 -3.37
CA ASP A 94 -15.20 2.66 -2.29
C ASP A 94 -14.26 3.35 -1.29
N TYR A 95 -13.27 2.61 -0.79
CA TYR A 95 -12.17 3.11 0.05
C TYR A 95 -10.82 2.73 -0.54
N LEU A 96 -9.83 3.56 -0.31
CA LEU A 96 -8.46 3.37 -0.78
C LEU A 96 -7.48 3.54 0.38
N ILE A 97 -6.62 2.53 0.57
CA ILE A 97 -5.42 2.61 1.39
C ILE A 97 -4.21 2.61 0.48
N VAL A 98 -3.34 3.59 0.63
CA VAL A 98 -2.06 3.63 -0.09
C VAL A 98 -0.91 3.62 0.90
N LEU A 99 -0.03 2.66 0.74
CA LEU A 99 1.18 2.48 1.53
C LEU A 99 2.43 2.79 0.68
N TYR A 100 3.50 3.16 1.35
CA TYR A 100 4.82 3.35 0.74
C TYR A 100 5.85 2.46 1.43
N LEU A 101 6.54 1.62 0.66
CA LEU A 101 7.65 0.80 1.13
C LEU A 101 8.96 1.48 0.75
N ASN A 102 9.73 1.94 1.73
CA ASN A 102 11.02 2.55 1.45
C ASN A 102 12.13 1.51 1.26
N LYS A 103 13.32 1.97 0.89
CA LYS A 103 14.51 1.14 0.61
C LYS A 103 15.01 0.33 1.81
N ASN A 104 14.60 0.69 3.03
CA ASN A 104 15.01 0.00 4.26
C ASN A 104 13.93 -0.97 4.78
N GLY A 105 12.88 -1.22 4.02
CA GLY A 105 11.79 -2.10 4.42
C GLY A 105 10.79 -1.47 5.40
N ASN A 106 10.85 -0.14 5.62
CA ASN A 106 9.85 0.55 6.42
C ASN A 106 8.64 0.91 5.57
N ILE A 107 7.46 0.75 6.17
CA ILE A 107 6.18 1.01 5.52
C ILE A 107 5.52 2.22 6.18
N TYR A 108 5.01 3.10 5.34
CA TYR A 108 4.37 4.36 5.71
C TYR A 108 2.99 4.48 5.09
N GLU A 109 2.07 5.14 5.78
CA GLU A 109 0.77 5.52 5.23
C GLU A 109 0.93 6.74 4.31
N VAL A 110 0.38 6.64 3.09
CA VAL A 110 0.32 7.75 2.14
C VAL A 110 -1.09 8.32 2.07
N TYR A 111 -2.09 7.46 1.96
CA TYR A 111 -3.49 7.84 1.84
C TYR A 111 -4.39 6.85 2.57
N ASN A 112 -5.39 7.38 3.26
CA ASN A 112 -6.42 6.60 3.95
C ASN A 112 -7.75 7.34 3.86
N GLY A 113 -8.65 6.91 2.99
CA GLY A 113 -9.94 7.57 2.81
C GLY A 113 -10.78 6.95 1.71
N THR A 114 -11.85 7.66 1.30
CA THR A 114 -12.68 7.25 0.16
C THR A 114 -11.87 7.28 -1.13
N GLY A 115 -12.14 6.33 -2.04
CA GLY A 115 -11.43 6.25 -3.32
C GLY A 115 -11.85 7.31 -4.34
N ARG A 116 -12.99 7.95 -4.13
CA ARG A 116 -13.57 8.93 -5.06
C ARG A 116 -12.67 10.14 -5.30
N LEU A 117 -12.06 10.69 -4.23
CA LEU A 117 -11.23 11.88 -4.36
C LEU A 117 -9.95 11.61 -5.17
N PRO A 118 -9.13 10.58 -4.88
CA PRO A 118 -8.02 10.19 -5.74
C PRO A 118 -8.44 9.85 -7.17
N TRP A 119 -9.55 9.12 -7.34
CA TRP A 119 -10.06 8.75 -8.66
C TRP A 119 -10.37 9.96 -9.53
N ASN A 120 -11.06 10.96 -9.00
CA ASN A 120 -11.42 12.16 -9.75
C ASN A 120 -10.24 13.09 -10.04
N THR A 121 -9.20 13.06 -9.18
CA THR A 121 -8.01 13.91 -9.30
C THR A 121 -6.94 13.30 -10.23
N ALA A 122 -6.90 11.96 -10.32
CA ALA A 122 -5.89 11.24 -11.08
C ALA A 122 -5.93 11.51 -12.57
N SER A 123 -4.76 11.59 -13.20
CA SER A 123 -4.66 11.80 -14.65
C SER A 123 -5.03 10.53 -15.42
N LYS A 124 -5.90 10.66 -16.44
CA LYS A 124 -6.23 9.58 -17.39
C LYS A 124 -5.12 9.42 -18.43
N LYS A 125 -4.67 8.18 -18.68
CA LYS A 125 -3.95 7.88 -19.93
C LYS A 125 -4.94 7.51 -21.03
N ALA A 126 -4.69 7.97 -22.26
CA ALA A 126 -5.62 7.90 -23.39
C ALA A 126 -6.01 6.48 -23.85
N SER A 127 -5.28 5.43 -23.47
CA SER A 127 -5.47 4.09 -24.06
C SER A 127 -6.16 3.07 -23.13
N HIS A 128 -6.31 3.34 -21.85
CA HIS A 128 -6.91 2.41 -20.86
C HIS A 128 -7.55 3.21 -19.73
N ASN A 129 -8.47 2.61 -18.99
CA ASN A 129 -9.11 3.26 -17.82
C ASN A 129 -8.15 3.49 -16.64
N ASN A 130 -6.85 3.26 -16.85
CA ASN A 130 -5.80 3.43 -15.84
C ASN A 130 -5.59 4.90 -15.52
N ARG A 131 -5.69 5.24 -14.27
CA ARG A 131 -5.42 6.56 -13.73
C ARG A 131 -4.16 6.55 -12.90
N HIS A 132 -3.27 7.50 -13.19
CA HIS A 132 -1.99 7.63 -12.51
C HIS A 132 -2.06 8.75 -11.48
N MET A 133 -1.55 8.47 -10.28
CA MET A 133 -1.48 9.42 -9.18
C MET A 133 -0.09 9.41 -8.56
N ARG A 134 0.49 10.60 -8.38
CA ARG A 134 1.76 10.74 -7.67
C ARG A 134 1.56 10.63 -6.16
N VAL A 135 2.54 10.03 -5.47
CA VAL A 135 2.53 9.88 -4.02
C VAL A 135 2.40 11.24 -3.32
N ASN A 136 3.14 12.27 -3.77
CA ASN A 136 3.02 13.60 -3.16
C ASN A 136 1.61 14.19 -3.29
N LYS A 137 0.94 13.95 -4.44
CA LYS A 137 -0.45 14.43 -4.61
C LYS A 137 -1.43 13.69 -3.71
N LEU A 138 -1.21 12.39 -3.48
CA LEU A 138 -1.99 11.62 -2.50
C LEU A 138 -1.80 12.13 -1.08
N LEU A 139 -0.58 12.51 -0.69
CA LEU A 139 -0.31 13.13 0.62
C LEU A 139 -1.09 14.44 0.81
N GLU A 140 -1.10 15.31 -0.22
CA GLU A 140 -1.92 16.54 -0.20
C GLU A 140 -3.42 16.23 -0.05
N LEU A 141 -3.94 15.29 -0.83
CA LEU A 141 -5.35 14.90 -0.77
C LEU A 141 -5.73 14.27 0.58
N ASP A 142 -4.80 13.57 1.20
CA ASP A 142 -5.02 12.94 2.50
C ASP A 142 -5.22 13.95 3.63
N GLU A 143 -4.61 15.15 3.53
CA GLU A 143 -4.80 16.22 4.52
C GLU A 143 -6.27 16.69 4.59
N ASP A 144 -6.99 16.62 3.47
CA ASP A 144 -8.38 17.04 3.35
C ASP A 144 -9.40 15.92 3.67
N VAL A 145 -8.94 14.69 3.93
CA VAL A 145 -9.84 13.55 4.24
C VAL A 145 -10.39 13.71 5.67
N PRO A 146 -11.72 13.84 5.86
CA PRO A 146 -12.30 13.92 7.19
C PRO A 146 -12.14 12.59 7.94
N ASP A 147 -12.08 12.66 9.28
CA ASP A 147 -11.91 11.47 10.13
C ASP A 147 -13.02 10.42 9.92
N SER A 148 -14.25 10.86 9.63
CA SER A 148 -15.39 9.97 9.33
C SER A 148 -15.16 9.08 8.11
N ASP A 149 -14.32 9.52 7.17
CA ASP A 149 -14.05 8.85 5.90
C ASP A 149 -12.77 8.01 5.95
N ARG A 150 -12.05 8.02 7.08
CA ARG A 150 -10.87 7.20 7.29
C ARG A 150 -11.23 5.79 7.76
N ILE A 151 -10.42 4.83 7.37
CA ILE A 151 -10.40 3.51 8.00
C ILE A 151 -9.64 3.64 9.33
N GLU A 152 -10.25 3.17 10.42
CA GLU A 152 -9.65 3.21 11.74
C GLU A 152 -8.40 2.32 11.81
N LYS A 153 -7.35 2.81 12.47
CA LYS A 153 -6.10 2.08 12.66
C LYS A 153 -6.19 1.20 13.91
N GLN A 154 -5.85 -0.08 13.75
CA GLN A 154 -5.69 -1.01 14.88
C GLN A 154 -4.27 -0.97 15.44
N HIS A 155 -3.27 -0.69 14.59
CA HIS A 155 -1.88 -0.53 14.97
C HIS A 155 -1.31 0.77 14.43
N TYR A 156 -0.30 1.32 15.13
CA TYR A 156 0.35 2.55 14.70
C TYR A 156 1.10 2.35 13.38
N ILE A 157 0.86 3.23 12.43
CA ILE A 157 1.63 3.42 11.21
C ILE A 157 1.98 4.89 11.05
N GLU A 158 3.27 5.15 10.77
CA GLU A 158 3.75 6.52 10.54
C GLU A 158 3.27 7.05 9.19
N LYS A 159 2.89 8.33 9.17
CA LYS A 159 2.53 9.02 7.93
C LYS A 159 3.78 9.24 7.08
N MET A 160 3.68 8.97 5.79
CA MET A 160 4.74 9.22 4.82
C MET A 160 5.08 10.71 4.78
N LYS A 161 6.38 11.03 4.73
CA LYS A 161 6.89 12.37 4.47
C LYS A 161 7.85 12.33 3.27
N PRO A 162 7.93 13.39 2.45
CA PRO A 162 8.78 13.39 1.26
C PRO A 162 10.23 13.01 1.52
N GLU A 163 10.80 13.40 2.66
CA GLU A 163 12.16 13.07 3.08
C GLU A 163 12.39 11.57 3.36
N TYR A 164 11.33 10.78 3.61
CA TYR A 164 11.45 9.34 3.91
C TYR A 164 11.79 8.49 2.68
N LYS A 165 11.58 9.01 1.47
CA LYS A 165 11.96 8.36 0.22
C LYS A 165 13.46 8.04 0.15
N ASN A 166 14.29 8.93 0.73
CA ASN A 166 15.75 8.87 0.68
C ASN A 166 16.40 8.57 2.03
N ARG A 167 15.62 8.25 3.07
CA ARG A 167 16.17 7.87 4.37
C ARG A 167 17.00 6.60 4.25
N LYS A 168 18.31 6.74 4.51
CA LYS A 168 19.25 5.61 4.66
C LYS A 168 19.04 4.95 6.02
#